data_72ac2609a85eced3f736959cd55fb01f
#
_entry.id   72ac2609a85eced3f736959cd55fb01f
#
_cell.length_a   1.000
_cell.length_b   1.000
_cell.length_c   1.000
_cell.angle_alpha   90.00
_cell.angle_beta   90.00
_cell.angle_gamma   90.00
#
_symmetry.space_group_name_H-M   'P 1'
#
loop_
_entity.id
_entity.type
_entity.pdbx_description
1 polymer ?
#
loop_
_entity_poly.entity_id
_entity_poly.type
_entity_poly.pdbx_seq_one_letter_code
_entity_poly.pdbx_strand_id
1 'polypeptide(L)'
;MSYILAINPGSTSTKISIFEGKKEIFTKTLRHSNEELAPYPNVIDQYQFRKDTIAAALKENNIDMKDIAAIVGRGGLLRPIASGVYEVNENMVADLSSAKYGEHASNLGGIIANAMAKEIPGCRAFIADPVVVDELCDVARISGHPKFPRKSIFHALNQKAIAKQYAAEVGKKYSDLNLIVAHMGGGTSIGAHKKGQIVDVNDALNGDGPFSPERSGSLT
;
A
#
# COMPACT_ATOMS: atom_id res chain seq x y z
N MET A 1 -7.19 -15.62 20.77
CA MET A 1 -7.84 -14.88 19.65
C MET A 1 -6.79 -14.66 18.59
N SER A 2 -7.16 -14.51 17.32
CA SER A 2 -6.18 -14.38 16.24
C SER A 2 -6.46 -13.05 15.51
N TYR A 3 -5.64 -12.06 15.79
CA TYR A 3 -5.77 -10.73 15.20
C TYR A 3 -4.90 -10.55 13.96
N ILE A 4 -5.33 -9.66 13.09
CA ILE A 4 -4.52 -9.14 11.97
C ILE A 4 -4.28 -7.65 12.22
N LEU A 5 -3.01 -7.24 12.25
CA LEU A 5 -2.62 -5.84 12.29
C LEU A 5 -2.37 -5.33 10.88
N ALA A 6 -3.11 -4.30 10.45
CA ALA A 6 -2.87 -3.58 9.22
C ALA A 6 -2.09 -2.28 9.51
N ILE A 7 -1.03 -2.00 8.72
CA ILE A 7 -0.15 -0.83 8.88
C ILE A 7 -0.09 -0.06 7.57
N ASN A 8 -0.52 1.20 7.59
CA ASN A 8 -0.50 2.09 6.43
C ASN A 8 0.32 3.36 6.73
N PRO A 9 1.63 3.36 6.46
CA PRO A 9 2.46 4.55 6.61
C PRO A 9 2.18 5.57 5.50
N GLY A 10 1.91 6.80 5.90
CA GLY A 10 1.87 7.98 5.06
C GLY A 10 3.01 8.93 5.40
N SER A 11 3.13 10.07 4.69
CA SER A 11 4.22 11.03 4.88
C SER A 11 4.29 11.53 6.34
N THR A 12 3.18 12.00 6.89
CA THR A 12 3.08 12.61 8.23
C THR A 12 2.20 11.82 9.19
N SER A 13 1.90 10.56 8.89
CA SER A 13 1.08 9.73 9.76
C SER A 13 1.30 8.25 9.51
N THR A 14 0.91 7.42 10.47
CA THR A 14 0.80 5.97 10.30
C THR A 14 -0.58 5.55 10.78
N LYS A 15 -1.43 5.08 9.87
CA LYS A 15 -2.72 4.51 10.26
C LYS A 15 -2.52 3.02 10.57
N ILE A 16 -3.07 2.59 11.71
CA ILE A 16 -3.10 1.18 12.10
C ILE A 16 -4.53 0.74 12.34
N SER A 17 -4.82 -0.53 12.03
CA SER A 17 -6.11 -1.14 12.33
C SER A 17 -5.91 -2.59 12.76
N ILE A 18 -6.71 -3.05 13.72
CA ILE A 18 -6.77 -4.44 14.16
C ILE A 18 -8.07 -5.06 13.67
N PHE A 19 -7.94 -6.22 13.08
CA PHE A 19 -9.06 -7.01 12.59
C PHE A 19 -9.16 -8.34 13.33
N GLU A 20 -10.39 -8.73 13.66
CA GLU A 20 -10.77 -10.08 14.05
C GLU A 20 -11.62 -10.68 12.91
N GLY A 21 -11.04 -11.59 12.14
CA GLY A 21 -11.62 -12.03 10.88
C GLY A 21 -11.84 -10.86 9.91
N LYS A 22 -13.11 -10.55 9.58
CA LYS A 22 -13.45 -9.41 8.70
C LYS A 22 -13.84 -8.13 9.47
N LYS A 23 -13.94 -8.19 10.78
CA LYS A 23 -14.40 -7.07 11.61
C LYS A 23 -13.21 -6.24 12.04
N GLU A 24 -13.22 -4.93 11.72
CA GLU A 24 -12.31 -3.96 12.32
C GLU A 24 -12.76 -3.73 13.77
N ILE A 25 -11.89 -4.07 14.73
CA ILE A 25 -12.16 -3.92 16.17
C ILE A 25 -11.44 -2.71 16.77
N PHE A 26 -10.41 -2.21 16.08
CA PHE A 26 -9.67 -1.02 16.50
C PHE A 26 -9.05 -0.34 15.28
N THR A 27 -9.04 0.99 15.29
CA THR A 27 -8.31 1.80 14.31
C THR A 27 -7.79 3.07 14.96
N LYS A 28 -6.56 3.47 14.63
CA LYS A 28 -5.94 4.71 15.12
C LYS A 28 -5.04 5.30 14.04
N THR A 29 -5.12 6.62 13.87
CA THR A 29 -4.16 7.36 13.05
C THR A 29 -3.14 8.03 13.96
N LEU A 30 -1.90 7.57 13.88
CA LEU A 30 -0.76 8.12 14.59
C LEU A 30 -0.19 9.26 13.75
N ARG A 31 -0.37 10.49 14.19
CA ARG A 31 0.18 11.68 13.51
C ARG A 31 1.60 11.91 13.95
N HIS A 32 2.45 12.30 13.04
CA HIS A 32 3.85 12.63 13.28
C HIS A 32 4.07 14.10 12.93
N SER A 33 4.51 14.90 13.88
CA SER A 33 4.80 16.30 13.64
C SER A 33 6.09 16.47 12.81
N ASN A 34 6.29 17.64 12.24
CA ASN A 34 7.51 17.94 11.51
C ASN A 34 8.74 17.88 12.43
N GLU A 35 8.60 18.27 13.69
CA GLU A 35 9.65 18.23 14.71
C GLU A 35 10.03 16.78 15.05
N GLU A 36 9.05 15.88 15.15
CA GLU A 36 9.32 14.45 15.37
C GLU A 36 10.01 13.79 14.19
N LEU A 37 9.72 14.24 12.97
CA LEU A 37 10.31 13.69 11.74
C LEU A 37 11.63 14.35 11.35
N ALA A 38 11.92 15.56 11.84
CA ALA A 38 13.13 16.31 11.50
C ALA A 38 14.47 15.56 11.73
N PRO A 39 14.62 14.68 12.75
CA PRO A 39 15.84 13.90 12.93
C PRO A 39 16.09 12.84 11.84
N TYR A 40 15.13 12.54 10.99
CA TYR A 40 15.16 11.45 10.02
C TYR A 40 15.21 11.99 8.59
N PRO A 41 16.41 12.18 8.00
CA PRO A 41 16.56 12.77 6.66
C PRO A 41 15.99 11.90 5.54
N ASN A 42 16.01 10.56 5.69
CA ASN A 42 15.44 9.63 4.73
C ASN A 42 14.21 8.93 5.32
N VAL A 43 13.32 8.48 4.46
CA VAL A 43 12.13 7.75 4.91
C VAL A 43 12.49 6.49 5.70
N ILE A 44 13.52 5.76 5.27
CA ILE A 44 13.95 4.54 5.96
C ILE A 44 14.40 4.80 7.40
N ASP A 45 14.98 5.95 7.68
CA ASP A 45 15.47 6.30 9.01
C ASP A 45 14.32 6.40 10.03
N GLN A 46 13.09 6.64 9.57
CA GLN A 46 11.87 6.72 10.40
C GLN A 46 11.36 5.35 10.88
N TYR A 47 11.94 4.26 10.39
CA TYR A 47 11.47 2.89 10.63
C TYR A 47 11.31 2.58 12.13
N GLN A 48 12.37 2.79 12.94
CA GLN A 48 12.34 2.46 14.35
C GLN A 48 11.34 3.34 15.12
N PHE A 49 11.37 4.65 14.87
CA PHE A 49 10.43 5.60 15.47
C PHE A 49 8.97 5.20 15.23
N ARG A 50 8.63 4.87 13.98
CA ARG A 50 7.25 4.49 13.63
C ARG A 50 6.87 3.13 14.23
N LYS A 51 7.78 2.16 14.25
CA LYS A 51 7.56 0.86 14.89
C LYS A 51 7.25 1.02 16.38
N ASP A 52 8.06 1.82 17.09
CA ASP A 52 7.89 2.06 18.54
C ASP A 52 6.57 2.80 18.83
N THR A 53 6.20 3.78 18.00
CA THR A 53 4.93 4.49 18.10
C THR A 53 3.73 3.55 17.90
N ILE A 54 3.82 2.58 16.96
CA ILE A 54 2.78 1.55 16.77
C ILE A 54 2.69 0.66 18.02
N ALA A 55 3.82 0.15 18.52
CA ALA A 55 3.84 -0.73 19.68
C ALA A 55 3.28 -0.03 20.95
N ALA A 56 3.62 1.24 21.16
CA ALA A 56 3.05 2.06 22.23
C ALA A 56 1.53 2.19 22.11
N ALA A 57 1.03 2.50 20.89
CA ALA A 57 -0.40 2.65 20.64
C ALA A 57 -1.18 1.35 20.87
N LEU A 58 -0.64 0.20 20.50
CA LEU A 58 -1.26 -1.10 20.78
C LEU A 58 -1.32 -1.37 22.30
N LYS A 59 -0.23 -1.12 23.01
CA LYS A 59 -0.15 -1.27 24.47
C LYS A 59 -1.13 -0.36 25.20
N GLU A 60 -1.21 0.91 24.84
CA GLU A 60 -2.16 1.89 25.42
C GLU A 60 -3.63 1.46 25.27
N ASN A 61 -3.93 0.69 24.24
CA ASN A 61 -5.28 0.21 23.96
C ASN A 61 -5.50 -1.26 24.38
N ASN A 62 -4.63 -1.79 25.24
CA ASN A 62 -4.71 -3.15 25.80
C ASN A 62 -4.75 -4.25 24.73
N ILE A 63 -4.08 -4.04 23.58
CA ILE A 63 -3.93 -5.04 22.52
C ILE A 63 -2.61 -5.76 22.76
N ASP A 64 -2.67 -7.04 23.13
CA ASP A 64 -1.47 -7.86 23.30
C ASP A 64 -0.93 -8.28 21.92
N MET A 65 0.32 -7.94 21.66
CA MET A 65 0.99 -8.33 20.43
C MET A 65 1.04 -9.84 20.22
N LYS A 66 1.00 -10.65 21.28
CA LYS A 66 0.97 -12.11 21.18
C LYS A 66 -0.30 -12.66 20.55
N ASP A 67 -1.39 -11.90 20.54
CA ASP A 67 -2.63 -12.26 19.88
C ASP A 67 -2.62 -11.97 18.36
N ILE A 68 -1.58 -11.31 17.85
CA ILE A 68 -1.45 -10.96 16.43
C ILE A 68 -0.83 -12.14 15.67
N ALA A 69 -1.61 -12.74 14.78
CA ALA A 69 -1.18 -13.87 13.95
C ALA A 69 -0.57 -13.43 12.61
N ALA A 70 -0.95 -12.25 12.12
CA ALA A 70 -0.41 -11.71 10.88
C ALA A 70 -0.35 -10.18 10.93
N ILE A 71 0.66 -9.63 10.28
CA ILE A 71 0.83 -8.18 10.10
C ILE A 71 0.87 -7.88 8.61
N VAL A 72 0.00 -6.97 8.16
CA VAL A 72 -0.09 -6.57 6.75
C VAL A 72 0.32 -5.12 6.61
N GLY A 73 1.49 -4.89 6.00
CA GLY A 73 1.93 -3.55 5.65
C GLY A 73 1.39 -3.11 4.29
N ARG A 74 1.11 -1.81 4.13
CA ARG A 74 0.93 -1.25 2.79
C ARG A 74 2.22 -1.47 2.01
N GLY A 75 2.12 -2.08 0.81
CA GLY A 75 3.26 -2.31 -0.05
C GLY A 75 3.83 -1.02 -0.63
N GLY A 76 5.16 -0.92 -0.64
CA GLY A 76 5.92 0.21 -1.16
C GLY A 76 6.33 0.05 -2.63
N LEU A 77 7.35 0.83 -3.00
CA LEU A 77 7.93 0.79 -4.34
C LEU A 77 8.88 -0.41 -4.46
N LEU A 78 8.46 -1.37 -5.26
CA LEU A 78 9.15 -2.61 -5.59
C LEU A 78 9.29 -2.72 -7.11
N ARG A 79 9.89 -3.82 -7.59
CA ARG A 79 9.76 -4.20 -9.01
C ARG A 79 8.27 -4.39 -9.36
N PRO A 80 7.87 -4.21 -10.62
CA PRO A 80 6.52 -4.55 -11.07
C PRO A 80 6.16 -5.99 -10.69
N ILE A 81 4.95 -6.18 -10.16
CA ILE A 81 4.49 -7.46 -9.61
C ILE A 81 2.99 -7.63 -9.92
N ALA A 82 2.52 -8.84 -10.10
CA ALA A 82 1.09 -9.12 -10.26
C ALA A 82 0.30 -8.74 -8.99
N SER A 83 -1.02 -8.57 -9.13
CA SER A 83 -1.91 -8.39 -7.97
C SER A 83 -1.87 -9.61 -7.06
N GLY A 84 -1.83 -9.38 -5.76
CA GLY A 84 -1.82 -10.47 -4.78
C GLY A 84 -1.42 -10.05 -3.38
N VAL A 85 -1.40 -11.04 -2.50
CA VAL A 85 -0.85 -10.94 -1.14
C VAL A 85 0.49 -11.67 -1.14
N TYR A 86 1.52 -11.01 -0.67
CA TYR A 86 2.88 -11.51 -0.67
C TYR A 86 3.44 -11.52 0.74
N GLU A 87 4.02 -12.64 1.15
CA GLU A 87 4.78 -12.70 2.38
C GLU A 87 6.06 -11.90 2.23
N VAL A 88 6.37 -11.09 3.23
CA VAL A 88 7.58 -10.26 3.23
C VAL A 88 8.79 -11.15 3.48
N ASN A 89 9.76 -11.09 2.58
CA ASN A 89 11.02 -11.81 2.68
C ASN A 89 12.21 -10.85 2.70
N GLU A 90 13.41 -11.37 2.95
CA GLU A 90 14.63 -10.57 3.09
C GLU A 90 14.97 -9.77 1.80
N ASN A 91 14.71 -10.33 0.62
CA ASN A 91 14.93 -9.61 -0.64
C ASN A 91 14.00 -8.41 -0.76
N MET A 92 12.73 -8.58 -0.39
CA MET A 92 11.75 -7.48 -0.37
C MET A 92 12.15 -6.40 0.63
N VAL A 93 12.59 -6.78 1.82
CA VAL A 93 13.09 -5.83 2.83
C VAL A 93 14.31 -5.07 2.30
N ALA A 94 15.26 -5.75 1.66
CA ALA A 94 16.44 -5.12 1.08
C ALA A 94 16.08 -4.12 -0.04
N ASP A 95 15.18 -4.50 -0.96
CA ASP A 95 14.72 -3.62 -2.04
C ASP A 95 13.99 -2.37 -1.50
N LEU A 96 13.14 -2.53 -0.48
CA LEU A 96 12.41 -1.42 0.15
C LEU A 96 13.33 -0.49 0.96
N SER A 97 14.28 -1.07 1.70
CA SER A 97 15.20 -0.31 2.55
C SER A 97 16.22 0.49 1.76
N SER A 98 16.71 -0.07 0.65
CA SER A 98 17.65 0.62 -0.24
C SER A 98 16.99 1.63 -1.16
N ALA A 99 15.64 1.75 -1.12
CA ALA A 99 14.85 2.57 -2.04
C ALA A 99 15.19 2.32 -3.53
N LYS A 100 15.57 1.10 -3.89
CA LYS A 100 16.03 0.71 -5.22
C LYS A 100 15.07 1.09 -6.35
N TYR A 101 13.77 1.09 -6.06
CA TYR A 101 12.71 1.45 -7.02
C TYR A 101 12.07 2.81 -6.70
N GLY A 102 12.65 3.57 -5.78
CA GLY A 102 12.20 4.88 -5.33
C GLY A 102 11.89 4.92 -3.85
N GLU A 103 11.91 6.13 -3.30
CA GLU A 103 11.64 6.40 -1.90
C GLU A 103 10.22 6.90 -1.70
N HIS A 104 9.47 6.23 -0.81
CA HIS A 104 8.13 6.65 -0.43
C HIS A 104 7.79 6.10 0.97
N ALA A 105 6.96 6.81 1.73
CA ALA A 105 6.58 6.39 3.09
C ALA A 105 5.97 4.96 3.13
N SER A 106 5.29 4.53 2.07
CA SER A 106 4.75 3.17 1.96
C SER A 106 5.81 2.07 1.98
N ASN A 107 7.09 2.40 1.67
CA ASN A 107 8.18 1.41 1.76
C ASN A 107 8.33 0.88 3.19
N LEU A 108 8.04 1.71 4.18
CA LEU A 108 8.10 1.32 5.59
C LEU A 108 7.05 0.26 5.98
N GLY A 109 5.94 0.15 5.25
CA GLY A 109 4.86 -0.78 5.61
C GLY A 109 5.33 -2.23 5.68
N GLY A 110 5.99 -2.72 4.64
CA GLY A 110 6.55 -4.07 4.61
C GLY A 110 7.70 -4.27 5.61
N ILE A 111 8.56 -3.25 5.76
CA ILE A 111 9.72 -3.30 6.67
C ILE A 111 9.26 -3.39 8.12
N ILE A 112 8.33 -2.52 8.54
CA ILE A 112 7.79 -2.51 9.90
C ILE A 112 7.01 -3.81 10.17
N ALA A 113 6.18 -4.26 9.22
CA ALA A 113 5.44 -5.50 9.36
C ALA A 113 6.37 -6.70 9.60
N ASN A 114 7.45 -6.83 8.82
CA ASN A 114 8.45 -7.88 8.98
C ASN A 114 9.18 -7.81 10.33
N ALA A 115 9.58 -6.62 10.74
CA ALA A 115 10.31 -6.44 11.99
C ALA A 115 9.43 -6.77 13.21
N MET A 116 8.19 -6.30 13.23
CA MET A 116 7.24 -6.62 14.32
C MET A 116 6.87 -8.11 14.34
N ALA A 117 6.64 -8.71 13.18
CA ALA A 117 6.31 -10.13 13.10
C ALA A 117 7.42 -11.04 13.64
N LYS A 118 8.68 -10.69 13.42
CA LYS A 118 9.83 -11.42 13.97
C LYS A 118 9.89 -11.45 15.51
N GLU A 119 9.24 -10.49 16.17
CA GLU A 119 9.18 -10.40 17.64
C GLU A 119 8.02 -11.23 18.23
N ILE A 120 7.11 -11.75 17.37
CA ILE A 120 5.91 -12.47 17.78
C ILE A 120 5.98 -13.92 17.29
N PRO A 121 6.07 -14.91 18.19
CA PRO A 121 6.15 -16.32 17.77
C PRO A 121 4.99 -16.74 16.88
N GLY A 122 5.29 -17.26 15.71
CA GLY A 122 4.29 -17.75 14.75
C GLY A 122 3.58 -16.66 13.92
N CYS A 123 3.87 -15.38 14.15
CA CYS A 123 3.33 -14.29 13.36
C CYS A 123 4.03 -14.19 12.00
N ARG A 124 3.27 -13.84 10.96
CA ARG A 124 3.79 -13.67 9.59
C ARG A 124 3.52 -12.25 9.08
N ALA A 125 4.45 -11.74 8.30
CA ALA A 125 4.35 -10.42 7.67
C ALA A 125 3.97 -10.50 6.20
N PHE A 126 3.05 -9.63 5.78
CA PHE A 126 2.58 -9.57 4.39
C PHE A 126 2.49 -8.14 3.87
N ILE A 127 2.50 -8.01 2.54
CA ILE A 127 1.98 -6.84 1.82
C ILE A 127 0.86 -7.29 0.89
N ALA A 128 -0.06 -6.40 0.54
CA ALA A 128 -1.16 -6.67 -0.38
C ALA A 128 -1.23 -5.59 -1.45
N ASP A 129 -1.42 -6.01 -2.69
CA ASP A 129 -1.62 -5.15 -3.88
C ASP A 129 -0.79 -3.85 -3.82
N PRO A 130 0.56 -3.92 -3.86
CA PRO A 130 1.41 -2.74 -3.74
C PRO A 130 1.18 -1.76 -4.89
N VAL A 131 1.61 -0.53 -4.72
CA VAL A 131 1.42 0.55 -5.72
C VAL A 131 2.02 0.24 -7.10
N VAL A 132 2.87 -0.76 -7.19
CA VAL A 132 3.57 -1.25 -8.39
C VAL A 132 2.92 -2.49 -9.01
N VAL A 133 1.68 -2.80 -8.64
CA VAL A 133 0.91 -3.85 -9.35
C VAL A 133 0.88 -3.51 -10.84
N ASP A 134 1.33 -4.43 -11.66
CA ASP A 134 1.42 -4.25 -13.11
C ASP A 134 0.66 -5.36 -13.85
N GLU A 135 -0.53 -5.00 -14.33
CA GLU A 135 -1.40 -5.83 -15.15
C GLU A 135 -1.79 -5.11 -16.46
N LEU A 136 -1.02 -4.05 -16.82
CA LEU A 136 -1.27 -3.31 -18.05
C LEU A 136 -1.21 -4.23 -19.27
N CYS A 137 -2.21 -4.11 -20.15
CA CYS A 137 -2.14 -4.77 -21.46
C CYS A 137 -1.08 -4.09 -22.35
N ASP A 138 -0.63 -4.77 -23.38
CA ASP A 138 0.47 -4.28 -24.24
C ASP A 138 0.18 -2.92 -24.87
N VAL A 139 -1.06 -2.70 -25.31
CA VAL A 139 -1.48 -1.41 -25.89
C VAL A 139 -1.41 -0.27 -24.88
N ALA A 140 -1.73 -0.54 -23.60
CA ALA A 140 -1.67 0.46 -22.53
C ALA A 140 -0.21 0.87 -22.17
N ARG A 141 0.79 0.11 -22.60
CA ARG A 141 2.21 0.43 -22.37
C ARG A 141 2.77 1.42 -23.37
N ILE A 142 2.06 1.65 -24.49
CA ILE A 142 2.51 2.54 -25.55
C ILE A 142 2.42 3.99 -25.04
N SER A 143 3.54 4.71 -25.15
CA SER A 143 3.63 6.15 -24.92
C SER A 143 3.91 6.89 -26.24
N GLY A 144 4.15 8.19 -26.20
CA GLY A 144 4.56 8.96 -27.34
C GLY A 144 5.98 8.65 -27.86
N HIS A 145 6.76 7.81 -27.15
CA HIS A 145 8.12 7.48 -27.54
C HIS A 145 8.51 6.04 -27.13
N PRO A 146 9.10 5.23 -28.05
CA PRO A 146 9.35 3.81 -27.79
C PRO A 146 10.33 3.50 -26.66
N LYS A 147 11.22 4.43 -26.31
CA LYS A 147 12.16 4.28 -25.19
C LYS A 147 11.53 4.56 -23.81
N PHE A 148 10.32 5.10 -23.75
CA PHE A 148 9.65 5.50 -22.53
C PHE A 148 8.27 4.84 -22.42
N PRO A 149 8.19 3.53 -22.17
CA PRO A 149 6.92 2.86 -21.98
C PRO A 149 6.20 3.41 -20.75
N ARG A 150 4.88 3.42 -20.78
CA ARG A 150 4.06 3.76 -19.63
C ARG A 150 4.30 2.75 -18.50
N LYS A 151 4.26 3.24 -17.26
CA LYS A 151 4.47 2.45 -16.04
C LYS A 151 3.18 2.34 -15.26
N SER A 152 3.02 1.24 -14.56
CA SER A 152 1.90 1.00 -13.66
C SER A 152 2.28 1.38 -12.24
N ILE A 153 2.00 2.63 -11.83
CA ILE A 153 2.20 3.09 -10.45
C ILE A 153 0.95 3.86 -10.02
N PHE A 154 0.14 3.25 -9.17
CA PHE A 154 -1.18 3.77 -8.83
C PHE A 154 -1.70 3.23 -7.49
N HIS A 155 -2.93 3.60 -7.11
CA HIS A 155 -3.54 3.17 -5.85
C HIS A 155 -4.18 1.77 -5.98
N ALA A 156 -3.38 0.76 -6.32
CA ALA A 156 -3.81 -0.61 -6.64
C ALA A 156 -4.65 -1.23 -5.53
N LEU A 157 -4.16 -1.19 -4.28
CA LEU A 157 -4.84 -1.78 -3.13
C LEU A 157 -6.27 -1.25 -2.98
N ASN A 158 -6.46 0.07 -3.03
CA ASN A 158 -7.78 0.67 -2.87
C ASN A 158 -8.69 0.38 -4.07
N GLN A 159 -8.19 0.53 -5.29
CA GLN A 159 -8.99 0.27 -6.49
C GLN A 159 -9.49 -1.18 -6.54
N LYS A 160 -8.62 -2.15 -6.24
CA LYS A 160 -9.00 -3.56 -6.22
C LYS A 160 -9.93 -3.91 -5.05
N ALA A 161 -9.72 -3.31 -3.89
CA ALA A 161 -10.61 -3.51 -2.74
C ALA A 161 -12.03 -3.04 -3.05
N ILE A 162 -12.19 -1.82 -3.57
CA ILE A 162 -13.49 -1.25 -3.93
C ILE A 162 -14.15 -2.04 -5.07
N ALA A 163 -13.40 -2.45 -6.09
CA ALA A 163 -13.92 -3.27 -7.17
C ALA A 163 -14.43 -4.64 -6.68
N LYS A 164 -13.71 -5.28 -5.76
CA LYS A 164 -14.13 -6.55 -5.12
C LYS A 164 -15.36 -6.35 -4.22
N GLN A 165 -15.40 -5.24 -3.47
CA GLN A 165 -16.55 -4.90 -2.64
C GLN A 165 -17.79 -4.68 -3.49
N TYR A 166 -17.72 -3.86 -4.54
CA TYR A 166 -18.82 -3.64 -5.47
C TYR A 166 -19.29 -4.95 -6.12
N ALA A 167 -18.37 -5.80 -6.55
CA ALA A 167 -18.73 -7.10 -7.12
C ALA A 167 -19.56 -7.94 -6.14
N ALA A 168 -19.17 -7.98 -4.85
CA ALA A 168 -19.91 -8.69 -3.80
C ALA A 168 -21.30 -8.08 -3.57
N GLU A 169 -21.44 -6.76 -3.55
CA GLU A 169 -22.70 -6.02 -3.40
C GLU A 169 -23.71 -6.34 -4.51
N VAL A 170 -23.21 -6.50 -5.76
CA VAL A 170 -24.07 -6.85 -6.91
C VAL A 170 -24.18 -8.38 -7.14
N GLY A 171 -23.68 -9.20 -6.23
CA GLY A 171 -23.76 -10.67 -6.30
C GLY A 171 -22.95 -11.29 -7.45
N LYS A 172 -21.85 -10.66 -7.87
CA LYS A 172 -20.97 -11.11 -8.97
C LYS A 172 -19.54 -11.35 -8.46
N LYS A 173 -18.76 -12.08 -9.22
CA LYS A 173 -17.30 -12.13 -9.01
C LYS A 173 -16.64 -10.92 -9.68
N TYR A 174 -15.60 -10.38 -9.09
CA TYR A 174 -14.82 -9.29 -9.68
C TYR A 174 -14.25 -9.69 -11.07
N SER A 175 -13.90 -10.97 -11.25
CA SER A 175 -13.46 -11.54 -12.53
C SER A 175 -14.52 -11.54 -13.64
N ASP A 176 -15.79 -11.30 -13.32
CA ASP A 176 -16.87 -11.30 -14.30
C ASP A 176 -17.24 -9.87 -14.75
N LEU A 177 -16.61 -8.86 -14.16
CA LEU A 177 -16.93 -7.45 -14.37
C LEU A 177 -15.87 -6.71 -15.19
N ASN A 178 -16.35 -5.71 -15.93
CA ASN A 178 -15.52 -4.63 -16.48
C ASN A 178 -15.94 -3.34 -15.78
N LEU A 179 -14.99 -2.63 -15.18
CA LEU A 179 -15.25 -1.45 -14.34
C LEU A 179 -14.26 -0.33 -14.70
N ILE A 180 -14.69 0.90 -14.52
CA ILE A 180 -13.78 2.04 -14.36
C ILE A 180 -13.79 2.40 -12.89
N VAL A 181 -12.63 2.39 -12.25
CA VAL A 181 -12.49 2.71 -10.83
C VAL A 181 -11.62 3.94 -10.68
N ALA A 182 -12.17 4.98 -10.07
CA ALA A 182 -11.45 6.21 -9.75
C ALA A 182 -11.13 6.28 -8.25
N HIS A 183 -9.85 6.31 -7.93
CA HIS A 183 -9.35 6.72 -6.62
C HIS A 183 -9.08 8.23 -6.69
N MET A 184 -9.80 9.00 -5.90
CA MET A 184 -9.67 10.45 -5.82
C MET A 184 -9.28 10.85 -4.39
N GLY A 185 -8.04 11.24 -4.23
CA GLY A 185 -7.43 11.66 -2.96
C GLY A 185 -6.39 12.75 -3.19
N GLY A 186 -5.35 12.83 -2.37
CA GLY A 186 -4.19 13.69 -2.60
C GLY A 186 -3.58 13.47 -3.99
N GLY A 187 -3.51 12.20 -4.43
CA GLY A 187 -3.30 11.81 -5.83
C GLY A 187 -4.56 11.19 -6.42
N THR A 188 -4.70 11.24 -7.74
CA THR A 188 -5.83 10.65 -8.46
C THR A 188 -5.34 9.57 -9.43
N SER A 189 -5.93 8.37 -9.33
CA SER A 189 -5.70 7.31 -10.31
C SER A 189 -7.03 6.74 -10.81
N ILE A 190 -7.15 6.60 -12.12
CA ILE A 190 -8.34 6.07 -12.78
C ILE A 190 -7.91 4.82 -13.53
N GLY A 191 -8.44 3.66 -13.12
CA GLY A 191 -8.10 2.36 -13.69
C GLY A 191 -9.23 1.75 -14.49
N ALA A 192 -8.90 1.21 -15.66
CA ALA A 192 -9.77 0.34 -16.44
C ALA A 192 -9.58 -1.11 -15.98
N HIS A 193 -10.60 -1.66 -15.31
CA HIS A 193 -10.61 -3.02 -14.81
C HIS A 193 -11.34 -3.93 -15.80
N LYS A 194 -10.69 -4.98 -16.24
CA LYS A 194 -11.25 -5.98 -17.13
C LYS A 194 -11.07 -7.37 -16.53
N LYS A 195 -12.18 -8.03 -16.20
CA LYS A 195 -12.19 -9.41 -15.68
C LYS A 195 -11.22 -9.65 -14.53
N GLY A 196 -11.21 -8.72 -13.55
CA GLY A 196 -10.38 -8.85 -12.35
C GLY A 196 -8.96 -8.31 -12.48
N GLN A 197 -8.54 -7.81 -13.65
CA GLN A 197 -7.23 -7.21 -13.90
C GLN A 197 -7.36 -5.71 -14.20
N ILE A 198 -6.36 -4.93 -13.86
CA ILE A 198 -6.28 -3.51 -14.19
C ILE A 198 -5.44 -3.35 -15.45
N VAL A 199 -6.14 -3.31 -16.58
CA VAL A 199 -5.52 -3.38 -17.91
C VAL A 199 -5.01 -2.05 -18.44
N ASP A 200 -5.44 -0.93 -17.84
CA ASP A 200 -4.93 0.42 -18.10
C ASP A 200 -5.16 1.30 -16.88
N VAL A 201 -4.20 2.18 -16.57
CA VAL A 201 -4.27 3.15 -15.47
C VAL A 201 -3.25 4.25 -15.71
N ASN A 202 -3.52 5.48 -15.24
CA ASN A 202 -2.54 6.55 -15.25
C ASN A 202 -1.47 6.36 -14.16
N ASP A 203 -0.23 6.81 -14.42
CA ASP A 203 0.86 6.85 -13.44
C ASP A 203 0.64 8.01 -12.45
N ALA A 204 -0.15 7.73 -11.42
CA ALA A 204 -0.59 8.73 -10.47
C ALA A 204 0.52 9.26 -9.54
N LEU A 205 1.63 8.53 -9.38
CA LEU A 205 2.74 8.97 -8.53
C LEU A 205 3.59 10.02 -9.24
N ASN A 206 3.81 9.85 -10.53
CA ASN A 206 4.63 10.76 -11.34
C ASN A 206 3.84 11.88 -12.01
N GLY A 207 2.56 12.05 -11.65
CA GLY A 207 1.75 13.19 -12.09
C GLY A 207 1.04 13.01 -13.43
N ASP A 208 0.92 11.77 -13.94
CA ASP A 208 0.09 11.48 -15.10
C ASP A 208 -1.41 11.49 -14.73
N GLY A 209 -2.25 11.86 -15.67
CA GLY A 209 -3.70 11.91 -15.51
C GLY A 209 -4.24 13.25 -15.01
N PRO A 210 -5.40 13.30 -14.34
CA PRO A 210 -6.01 14.55 -13.90
C PRO A 210 -5.21 15.21 -12.78
N PHE A 211 -5.28 16.53 -12.67
CA PHE A 211 -4.75 17.25 -11.51
C PHE A 211 -5.47 16.80 -10.22
N SER A 212 -4.77 16.90 -9.12
CA SER A 212 -5.29 16.55 -7.79
C SER A 212 -4.74 17.50 -6.73
N PRO A 213 -5.21 17.46 -5.46
CA PRO A 213 -4.74 18.37 -4.43
C PRO A 213 -3.22 18.43 -4.25
N GLU A 214 -2.50 17.35 -4.54
CA GLU A 214 -1.05 17.26 -4.32
C GLU A 214 -0.24 17.05 -5.60
N ARG A 215 -0.87 17.03 -6.79
CA ARG A 215 -0.19 16.74 -8.06
C ARG A 215 -0.79 17.54 -9.21
N SER A 216 0.08 18.06 -10.07
CA SER A 216 -0.33 18.88 -11.22
C SER A 216 -1.15 18.13 -12.28
N GLY A 217 -1.05 16.81 -12.33
CA GLY A 217 -1.59 16.05 -13.45
C GLY A 217 -0.78 16.24 -14.73
N SER A 218 -1.30 15.70 -15.83
CA SER A 218 -0.72 15.91 -17.16
C SER A 218 -0.91 17.37 -17.59
N LEU A 219 0.20 18.03 -17.93
CA LEU A 219 0.16 19.39 -18.51
C LEU A 219 0.09 19.28 -20.04
N THR A 220 -0.66 20.20 -20.63
CA THR A 220 -0.78 20.35 -22.10
C THR A 220 0.36 21.21 -22.64
#